data_a5cfdc8a6a525635b1580a93749f5b08
#
_entry.id   a5cfdc8a6a525635b1580a93749f5b08
#
_cell.length_a   1.000
_cell.length_b   1.000
_cell.length_c   1.000
_cell.angle_alpha   90.00
_cell.angle_beta   90.00
_cell.angle_gamma   90.00
#
_symmetry.space_group_name_H-M   'P 1'
#
loop_
_entity.id
_entity.type
_entity.pdbx_description
1 polymer ?
#
loop_
_entity_poly.entity_id
_entity_poly.type
_entity_poly.pdbx_seq_one_letter_code
_entity_poly.pdbx_strand_id
1 'polypeptide(L)'
;YYESVFIARQDVSSTQVEQLTDQFAEVVAGLGGEVKKREYWGLRNLAYKVNKNRKGHYAFMRSDAPAPAVQEMERLMRLHDDVMRVLTIKVDEHVEGPSAQMQKRDERGDRGDRRERR
;
A
#
# COMPACT_ATOMS: atom_id res chain seq x y z
N TYR A 1 -1.53 5.68 14.24
CA TYR A 1 -0.73 5.14 13.13
C TYR A 1 -1.62 4.54 12.07
N TYR A 2 -1.16 4.60 10.83
CA TYR A 2 -1.88 4.05 9.70
C TYR A 2 -0.97 3.18 8.86
N GLU A 3 -1.52 2.11 8.32
CA GLU A 3 -0.80 1.27 7.36
C GLU A 3 -1.52 1.37 6.03
N SER A 4 -0.78 1.67 4.99
CA SER A 4 -1.33 1.85 3.66
C SER A 4 -0.62 0.96 2.66
N VAL A 5 -1.38 0.32 1.80
CA VAL A 5 -0.83 -0.43 0.68
C VAL A 5 -1.42 0.16 -0.58
N PHE A 6 -0.58 0.46 -1.55
CA PHE A 6 -1.11 0.80 -2.87
C PHE A 6 -0.55 -0.18 -3.89
N ILE A 7 -1.30 -0.36 -4.96
CA ILE A 7 -0.92 -1.28 -6.03
C ILE A 7 -0.78 -0.46 -7.30
N ALA A 8 0.43 -0.47 -7.87
CA ALA A 8 0.71 0.25 -9.10
C ALA A 8 0.59 -0.69 -10.29
N ARG A 9 0.38 -0.12 -11.46
CA ARG A 9 0.20 -0.86 -12.70
C ARG A 9 1.43 -1.71 -13.00
N GLN A 10 1.20 -2.85 -13.63
CA GLN A 10 2.30 -3.80 -13.87
C GLN A 10 3.34 -3.27 -14.86
N ASP A 11 2.99 -2.32 -15.70
CA ASP A 11 3.90 -1.84 -16.73
C ASP A 11 4.80 -0.69 -16.26
N VAL A 12 4.66 -0.23 -15.01
CA VAL A 12 5.62 0.73 -14.48
C VAL A 12 6.79 -0.04 -13.86
N SER A 13 7.93 0.61 -13.76
CA SER A 13 9.12 -0.03 -13.20
C SER A 13 9.12 0.06 -11.67
N SER A 14 9.93 -0.78 -11.03
CA SER A 14 10.08 -0.71 -9.58
C SER A 14 10.63 0.63 -9.14
N THR A 15 11.51 1.23 -9.94
CA THR A 15 12.05 2.56 -9.64
C THR A 15 10.93 3.61 -9.63
N GLN A 16 10.01 3.51 -10.58
CA GLN A 16 8.87 4.43 -10.61
C GLN A 16 7.96 4.23 -9.40
N VAL A 17 7.80 3.00 -8.94
CA VAL A 17 7.01 2.72 -7.75
C VAL A 17 7.67 3.35 -6.53
N GLU A 18 8.99 3.29 -6.44
CA GLU A 18 9.71 3.91 -5.34
C GLU A 18 9.56 5.43 -5.37
N GLN A 19 9.59 6.01 -6.56
CA GLN A 19 9.38 7.45 -6.71
C GLN A 19 7.97 7.86 -6.29
N LEU A 20 6.98 7.05 -6.63
CA LEU A 20 5.61 7.29 -6.17
C LEU A 20 5.53 7.23 -4.66
N THR A 21 6.18 6.24 -4.07
CA THR A 21 6.20 6.12 -2.61
C THR A 21 6.81 7.35 -1.98
N ASP A 22 7.90 7.87 -2.55
CA ASP A 22 8.52 9.09 -2.07
C ASP A 22 7.57 10.28 -2.16
N GLN A 23 6.86 10.41 -3.27
CA GLN A 23 5.92 11.52 -3.45
C GLN A 23 4.81 11.48 -2.42
N PHE A 24 4.26 10.30 -2.18
CA PHE A 24 3.17 10.16 -1.22
C PHE A 24 3.67 10.38 0.21
N ALA A 25 4.89 9.93 0.49
CA ALA A 25 5.48 10.18 1.81
C ALA A 25 5.66 11.68 2.06
N GLU A 26 6.02 12.43 1.02
CA GLU A 26 6.18 13.87 1.14
C GLU A 26 4.86 14.57 1.41
N VAL A 27 3.78 14.08 0.86
CA VAL A 27 2.45 14.64 1.14
C VAL A 27 2.16 14.52 2.63
N VAL A 28 2.40 13.34 3.20
CA VAL A 28 2.17 13.13 4.62
C VAL A 28 3.07 14.04 5.46
N ALA A 29 4.34 14.15 5.10
CA ALA A 29 5.28 14.99 5.82
C ALA A 29 4.87 16.46 5.76
N GLY A 30 4.39 16.90 4.62
CA GLY A 30 3.96 18.30 4.46
C GLY A 30 2.72 18.64 5.25
N LEU A 31 1.96 17.66 5.69
CA LEU A 31 0.73 17.88 6.45
C LEU A 31 0.86 17.47 7.90
N GLY A 32 2.09 17.40 8.40
CA GLY A 32 2.34 17.21 9.81
C GLY A 32 2.52 15.78 10.26
N GLY A 33 2.71 14.87 9.34
CA GLY A 33 2.91 13.47 9.67
C GLY A 33 4.31 13.00 9.32
N GLU A 34 4.51 11.72 9.48
CA GLU A 34 5.81 11.12 9.19
C GLU A 34 5.58 9.68 8.75
N VAL A 35 6.23 9.28 7.66
CA VAL A 35 6.21 7.89 7.24
C VAL A 35 7.34 7.18 7.98
N LYS A 36 6.96 6.25 8.86
CA LYS A 36 7.90 5.55 9.72
C LYS A 36 8.58 4.38 9.03
N LYS A 37 7.87 3.78 8.08
CA LYS A 37 8.38 2.59 7.41
C LYS A 37 7.78 2.49 6.04
N ARG A 38 8.57 2.00 5.09
CA ARG A 38 8.06 1.70 3.76
C ARG A 38 8.70 0.42 3.25
N GLU A 39 7.92 -0.35 2.52
CA GLU A 39 8.36 -1.62 1.96
C GLU A 39 7.87 -1.72 0.53
N TYR A 40 8.68 -2.29 -0.32
CA TYR A 40 8.24 -2.65 -1.66
C TYR A 40 8.10 -4.17 -1.67
N TRP A 41 6.88 -4.65 -1.93
CA TRP A 41 6.60 -6.08 -1.87
C TRP A 41 6.75 -6.77 -3.21
N GLY A 42 6.99 -6.02 -4.26
CA GLY A 42 7.26 -6.60 -5.56
C GLY A 42 6.05 -6.69 -6.45
N LEU A 43 6.29 -7.23 -7.63
CA LEU A 43 5.24 -7.43 -8.63
C LEU A 43 4.56 -8.75 -8.32
N ARG A 44 3.26 -8.70 -8.03
CA ARG A 44 2.50 -9.87 -7.62
C ARG A 44 1.26 -10.05 -8.46
N ASN A 45 0.79 -11.29 -8.53
CA ASN A 45 -0.46 -11.58 -9.24
C ASN A 45 -1.64 -10.99 -8.47
N LEU A 46 -2.58 -10.44 -9.21
CA LEU A 46 -3.82 -9.93 -8.65
C LEU A 46 -4.84 -11.05 -8.60
N ALA A 47 -5.67 -11.03 -7.56
CA ALA A 47 -6.77 -11.99 -7.46
C ALA A 47 -7.72 -11.84 -8.64
N TYR A 48 -7.95 -10.58 -9.05
CA TYR A 48 -8.79 -10.28 -10.20
C TYR A 48 -8.05 -9.35 -11.12
N LYS A 49 -8.33 -9.46 -12.39
CA LYS A 49 -7.78 -8.53 -13.36
C LYS A 49 -8.34 -7.14 -13.09
N VAL A 50 -7.47 -6.13 -13.03
CA VAL A 50 -7.89 -4.75 -12.80
C VAL A 50 -7.37 -3.92 -13.96
N ASN A 51 -8.27 -3.27 -14.69
CA ASN A 51 -7.90 -2.45 -15.85
C ASN A 51 -6.98 -3.22 -16.79
N LYS A 52 -7.31 -4.49 -17.04
CA LYS A 52 -6.55 -5.39 -17.90
C LYS A 52 -5.18 -5.76 -17.36
N ASN A 53 -4.86 -5.38 -16.14
CA ASN A 53 -3.61 -5.80 -15.51
C ASN A 53 -3.86 -7.06 -14.71
N ARG A 54 -2.97 -8.05 -14.85
CA ARG A 54 -3.04 -9.29 -14.10
C ARG A 54 -2.13 -9.27 -12.90
N LYS A 55 -1.17 -8.35 -12.89
CA LYS A 55 -0.21 -8.19 -11.81
C LYS A 55 -0.16 -6.75 -11.40
N GLY A 56 0.41 -6.50 -10.26
CA GLY A 56 0.62 -5.14 -9.78
C GLY A 56 1.79 -5.09 -8.83
N HIS A 57 2.38 -3.91 -8.73
CA HIS A 57 3.46 -3.65 -7.78
C HIS A 57 2.84 -3.27 -6.46
N TYR A 58 3.15 -4.01 -5.41
CA TYR A 58 2.63 -3.74 -4.07
C TYR A 58 3.65 -2.92 -3.29
N ALA A 59 3.21 -1.83 -2.74
CA ALA A 59 4.04 -0.97 -1.90
C ALA A 59 3.31 -0.66 -0.61
N PHE A 60 4.05 -0.69 0.49
CA PHE A 60 3.51 -0.55 1.83
C PHE A 60 4.13 0.66 2.52
N MET A 61 3.32 1.40 3.28
CA MET A 61 3.81 2.48 4.13
C MET A 61 3.12 2.44 5.47
N ARG A 62 3.88 2.70 6.52
CA ARG A 62 3.33 2.89 7.87
C ARG A 62 3.58 4.33 8.27
N SER A 63 2.54 5.02 8.65
CA SER A 63 2.60 6.46 8.92
C SER A 63 2.14 6.79 10.32
N ASP A 64 2.82 7.75 10.93
CA ASP A 64 2.37 8.39 12.16
C ASP A 64 1.90 9.78 11.75
N ALA A 65 0.60 9.96 11.63
CA ALA A 65 0.09 11.18 11.02
C ALA A 65 -1.34 11.45 11.44
N PRO A 66 -1.77 12.72 11.40
CA PRO A 66 -3.18 13.03 11.61
C PRO A 66 -4.00 12.46 10.45
N ALA A 67 -5.23 12.12 10.73
CA ALA A 67 -6.12 11.55 9.72
C ALA A 67 -6.21 12.39 8.45
N PRO A 68 -6.31 13.73 8.52
CA PRO A 68 -6.37 14.51 7.27
C PRO A 68 -5.17 14.34 6.37
N ALA A 69 -3.97 14.13 6.94
CA ALA A 69 -2.77 13.93 6.14
C ALA A 69 -2.86 12.62 5.35
N VAL A 70 -3.30 11.57 6.01
CA VAL A 70 -3.45 10.26 5.39
C VAL A 70 -4.55 10.29 4.33
N GLN A 71 -5.64 10.98 4.63
CA GLN A 71 -6.75 11.10 3.69
C GLN A 71 -6.33 11.83 2.42
N GLU A 72 -5.53 12.87 2.56
CA GLU A 72 -5.03 13.59 1.39
C GLU A 72 -4.10 12.72 0.58
N MET A 73 -3.23 11.97 1.23
CA MET A 73 -2.35 11.04 0.54
C MET A 73 -3.18 10.02 -0.25
N GLU A 74 -4.21 9.44 0.37
CA GLU A 74 -5.07 8.49 -0.31
C GLU A 74 -5.78 9.09 -1.50
N ARG A 75 -6.24 10.34 -1.35
CA ARG A 75 -6.92 11.01 -2.44
C ARG A 75 -6.00 11.15 -3.65
N LEU A 76 -4.76 11.56 -3.40
CA LEU A 76 -3.79 11.71 -4.47
C LEU A 76 -3.42 10.36 -5.09
N MET A 77 -3.33 9.31 -4.27
CA MET A 77 -3.10 7.97 -4.78
C MET A 77 -4.21 7.55 -5.74
N ARG A 78 -5.46 7.80 -5.36
CA ARG A 78 -6.59 7.40 -6.20
C ARG A 78 -6.66 8.19 -7.50
N LEU A 79 -6.14 9.40 -7.49
CA LEU A 79 -6.13 10.23 -8.69
C LEU A 79 -4.94 9.95 -9.60
N HIS A 80 -3.96 9.21 -9.11
CA HIS A 80 -2.76 8.96 -9.90
C HIS A 80 -3.02 7.84 -10.90
N ASP A 81 -2.68 8.07 -12.15
CA ASP A 81 -2.97 7.13 -13.23
C ASP A 81 -2.28 5.78 -13.05
N ASP A 82 -1.13 5.76 -12.38
CA ASP A 82 -0.35 4.55 -12.22
C ASP A 82 -0.77 3.73 -11.00
N VAL A 83 -1.66 4.25 -10.17
CA VAL A 83 -2.13 3.54 -8.97
C VAL A 83 -3.48 2.93 -9.26
N MET A 84 -3.59 1.61 -9.07
CA MET A 84 -4.83 0.89 -9.35
C MET A 84 -5.69 0.73 -8.12
N ARG A 85 -5.07 0.55 -6.96
CA ARG A 85 -5.81 0.30 -5.73
C ARG A 85 -5.08 0.87 -4.53
N VAL A 86 -5.83 1.23 -3.51
CA VAL A 86 -5.32 1.74 -2.25
C VAL A 86 -6.10 1.09 -1.12
N LEU A 87 -5.39 0.64 -0.10
CA LEU A 87 -6.00 0.14 1.13
C LEU A 87 -5.28 0.77 2.31
N THR A 88 -6.02 1.39 3.21
CA THR A 88 -5.46 1.98 4.42
C THR A 88 -6.22 1.46 5.62
N ILE A 89 -5.49 1.07 6.67
CA ILE A 89 -6.08 0.68 7.92
C ILE A 89 -5.43 1.46 9.05
N LYS A 90 -6.21 1.76 10.07
CA LYS A 90 -5.71 2.42 11.25
C LYS A 90 -5.18 1.35 12.21
N VAL A 91 -4.01 1.60 12.78
CA VAL A 91 -3.42 0.68 13.76
C VAL A 91 -3.11 1.47 15.02
N ASP A 92 -3.08 0.75 16.14
CA ASP A 92 -2.96 1.44 17.42
C ASP A 92 -1.54 1.86 17.73
N GLU A 93 -0.55 1.14 17.24
CA GLU A 93 0.83 1.47 17.56
C GLU A 93 1.75 1.07 16.42
N HIS A 94 2.90 1.74 16.41
CA HIS A 94 3.95 1.43 15.44
C HIS A 94 4.70 0.18 15.88
N VAL A 95 4.85 -0.74 14.96
CA VAL A 95 5.58 -1.98 15.20
C VAL A 95 6.77 -2.02 14.27
N GLU A 96 7.95 -2.26 14.81
CA GLU A 96 9.15 -2.38 14.00
C GLU A 96 9.08 -3.66 13.16
N GLY A 97 9.76 -3.63 12.05
CA GLY A 97 9.75 -4.78 11.16
C GLY A 97 8.56 -4.77 10.22
N PRO A 98 8.34 -5.85 9.48
CA PRO A 98 7.23 -5.91 8.52
C PRO A 98 5.89 -5.80 9.22
N SER A 99 4.89 -5.33 8.49
CA SER A 99 3.55 -5.18 9.03
C SER A 99 2.93 -6.54 9.29
N ALA A 100 2.65 -6.83 10.56
CA ALA A 100 2.06 -8.11 10.93
C ALA A 100 0.64 -8.25 10.39
N GLN A 101 -0.12 -7.17 10.42
CA GLN A 101 -1.50 -7.22 9.96
C GLN A 101 -1.60 -7.44 8.48
N MET A 102 -0.79 -6.73 7.71
CA MET A 102 -0.81 -6.87 6.27
C MET A 102 -0.28 -8.22 5.84
N GLN A 103 0.75 -8.70 6.51
CA GLN A 103 1.27 -10.03 6.22
C GLN A 103 0.26 -11.12 6.52
N LYS A 104 -0.43 -11.02 7.63
CA LYS A 104 -1.46 -11.96 7.97
C LYS A 104 -2.56 -11.99 6.95
N ARG A 105 -2.96 -10.82 6.48
CA ARG A 105 -4.00 -10.73 5.48
C ARG A 105 -3.55 -11.35 4.16
N ASP A 106 -2.30 -11.13 3.79
CA ASP A 106 -1.73 -11.70 2.58
C ASP A 106 -1.67 -13.21 2.67
N GLU A 107 -1.22 -13.74 3.78
CA GLU A 107 -1.17 -15.17 3.99
C GLU A 107 -2.54 -15.79 3.94
N ARG A 108 -3.49 -15.12 4.54
CA ARG A 108 -4.84 -15.61 4.54
C ARG A 108 -5.42 -15.62 3.14
N GLY A 109 -5.08 -14.64 2.34
CA GLY A 109 -5.49 -14.62 0.96
C GLY A 109 -4.95 -15.78 0.17
N ASP A 110 -3.67 -16.10 0.38
CA ASP A 110 -3.06 -17.21 -0.28
C ASP A 110 -3.66 -18.52 0.12
N ARG A 111 -3.92 -18.71 1.40
CA ARG A 111 -4.44 -19.95 1.86
C ARG A 111 -5.93 -20.02 1.76
N GLY A 112 -6.58 -18.88 1.82
CA GLY A 112 -8.01 -18.82 1.76
C GLY A 112 -8.54 -19.41 0.51
N ASP A 113 -7.81 -19.24 -0.55
CA ASP A 113 -8.23 -19.81 -1.80
C ASP A 113 -8.35 -21.28 -1.72
N ARG A 114 -7.66 -21.90 -0.78
CA ARG A 114 -7.71 -23.29 -0.66
C ARG A 114 -8.53 -23.71 0.42
N ARG A 115 -8.65 -23.03 1.50
CA ARG A 115 -9.38 -23.61 2.51
C ARG A 115 -10.46 -22.81 2.88
N GLU A 116 -10.49 -21.75 2.72
CA GLU A 116 -11.32 -21.07 3.22
C GLU A 116 -12.34 -21.22 2.69
N ARG A 117 -12.14 -21.59 2.15
CA ARG A 117 -12.67 -21.83 1.78
C ARG A 117 -13.07 -22.57 2.35
N ARG A 118 -12.53 -22.57 3.07
CA ARG A 118 -12.57 -23.14 3.94
C ARG A 118 -13.17 -22.59 4.76
#